data_ff4fe8c11e2b6dabe12335094002a3d2
#
_entry.id   ff4fe8c11e2b6dabe12335094002a3d2
#
_cell.length_a   1.000
_cell.length_b   1.000
_cell.length_c   1.000
_cell.angle_alpha   90.00
_cell.angle_beta   90.00
_cell.angle_gamma   90.00
#
_symmetry.space_group_name_H-M   'P 1'
#
loop_
_entity.id
_entity.type
_entity.pdbx_description
1 polymer ?
#
loop_
_entity_poly.entity_id
_entity_poly.type
_entity_poly.pdbx_seq_one_letter_code
_entity_poly.pdbx_strand_id
1 'polypeptide(L)'
;MRLIRWKAAVPLALTLAALAVVWVLYLDTAVERAIEYTGSQIVGARVDVGAVDVRLAEGTVVIRALEVADPDHPMRNLVEAREIVAAVRVGPLWEKKLVLDTVAIRGVRFGTPRRESGALERKSGTTGAVYRRVASWASSVQIPALNLEGLGTLVDLKGLSPESLETLARARALRATVDSLAVAWRSQLLSLASQAQLDSARALAGRLREANLRSLGVGGAQRLLQSARSLAAELDQTAARLRALEDDATRGLELATVGLDELVRAREEDYAYARRLVKLPRLDAPDISASLFGEMVLERVRPILYWLELAEHYLPPGLDPRTRVGPKRVRASGTTVEFPRRESYPPFLLRWAEVDLEIGGRSVAAGRYAARLEGLNSAPALYGRPAVLWARWVAGGTSDLESQLRLVMSHVSRPVRDSVQLRLRGVPLPTVTVAAVGALMGLGAGDLALDLFRTGDQLEGRLLWESRNVSWEPLAGRLASQGDPSAPVGSEAWARALVWRTVSSLRNVAIEVRVWGPVSAPRLGVRSNVGQEVSQALRREIGAEVARAEQRIRAEVDRIVEAQVREVEGKVAEVRSLAEGELARRRAELESARRQLESEIREFARRVLPD
;
A
#
# COMPACT_ATOMS: atom_id res chain seq x y z
N MET A 1 -65.82 28.02 23.41
CA MET A 1 -64.68 28.39 22.53
C MET A 1 -64.66 27.44 21.33
N ARG A 2 -65.05 27.89 20.13
CA ARG A 2 -64.93 27.08 18.90
C ARG A 2 -63.54 27.35 18.32
N LEU A 3 -62.55 26.56 18.76
CA LEU A 3 -61.13 26.69 18.39
C LEU A 3 -60.82 26.21 16.96
N ILE A 4 -61.73 25.51 16.28
CA ILE A 4 -61.51 24.99 14.93
C ILE A 4 -62.49 25.63 13.95
N ARG A 5 -61.96 26.34 12.96
CA ARG A 5 -62.73 26.87 11.83
C ARG A 5 -63.02 25.77 10.81
N TRP A 6 -64.10 24.98 11.03
CA TRP A 6 -64.43 23.82 10.19
C TRP A 6 -64.52 24.12 8.70
N LYS A 7 -64.94 25.34 8.31
CA LYS A 7 -64.99 25.78 6.90
C LYS A 7 -63.62 25.89 6.24
N ALA A 8 -62.53 26.02 7.00
CA ALA A 8 -61.17 26.01 6.49
C ALA A 8 -60.47 24.66 6.78
N ALA A 9 -60.79 24.00 7.89
CA ALA A 9 -60.17 22.73 8.28
C ALA A 9 -60.57 21.58 7.36
N VAL A 10 -61.84 21.48 6.90
CA VAL A 10 -62.30 20.42 6.02
C VAL A 10 -61.67 20.50 4.64
N PRO A 11 -61.66 21.65 3.90
CA PRO A 11 -60.96 21.69 2.61
C PRO A 11 -59.46 21.50 2.73
N LEU A 12 -58.81 21.97 3.80
CA LEU A 12 -57.40 21.73 4.06
C LEU A 12 -57.14 20.22 4.29
N ALA A 13 -57.95 19.53 5.09
CA ALA A 13 -57.84 18.09 5.31
C ALA A 13 -58.06 17.29 4.02
N LEU A 14 -59.04 17.66 3.19
CA LEU A 14 -59.30 17.06 1.90
C LEU A 14 -58.13 17.27 0.91
N THR A 15 -57.54 18.47 0.89
CA THR A 15 -56.38 18.77 0.06
C THR A 15 -55.15 17.96 0.51
N LEU A 16 -54.91 17.89 1.82
CA LEU A 16 -53.82 17.07 2.36
C LEU A 16 -54.04 15.60 2.10
N ALA A 17 -55.28 15.10 2.21
CA ALA A 17 -55.62 13.70 1.90
C ALA A 17 -55.43 13.43 0.40
N ALA A 18 -55.87 14.31 -0.49
CA ALA A 18 -55.65 14.18 -1.93
C ALA A 18 -54.14 14.21 -2.28
N LEU A 19 -53.37 15.12 -1.67
CA LEU A 19 -51.93 15.18 -1.83
C LEU A 19 -51.24 13.91 -1.32
N ALA A 20 -51.67 13.36 -0.20
CA ALA A 20 -51.17 12.10 0.34
C ALA A 20 -51.48 10.91 -0.59
N VAL A 21 -52.68 10.86 -1.15
CA VAL A 21 -53.04 9.83 -2.14
C VAL A 21 -52.20 9.93 -3.41
N VAL A 22 -52.04 11.15 -3.98
CA VAL A 22 -51.15 11.38 -5.13
C VAL A 22 -49.72 10.99 -4.78
N TRP A 23 -49.24 11.34 -3.59
CA TRP A 23 -47.87 11.01 -3.14
C TRP A 23 -47.65 9.50 -3.05
N VAL A 24 -48.61 8.77 -2.47
CA VAL A 24 -48.56 7.29 -2.39
C VAL A 24 -48.56 6.64 -3.77
N LEU A 25 -49.39 7.13 -4.71
CA LEU A 25 -49.49 6.61 -6.05
C LEU A 25 -48.25 6.84 -6.91
N TYR A 26 -47.51 7.95 -6.67
CA TYR A 26 -46.27 8.27 -7.39
C TYR A 26 -44.99 7.82 -6.71
N LEU A 27 -45.05 7.40 -5.45
CA LEU A 27 -43.88 7.05 -4.64
C LEU A 27 -43.07 5.91 -5.26
N ASP A 28 -43.74 4.85 -5.71
CA ASP A 28 -43.11 3.69 -6.32
C ASP A 28 -42.28 4.08 -7.54
N THR A 29 -42.87 4.85 -8.46
CA THR A 29 -42.22 5.35 -9.67
C THR A 29 -41.07 6.34 -9.33
N ALA A 30 -41.25 7.17 -8.31
CA ALA A 30 -40.19 8.10 -7.89
C ALA A 30 -38.98 7.36 -7.29
N VAL A 31 -39.21 6.32 -6.49
CA VAL A 31 -38.15 5.49 -5.91
C VAL A 31 -37.47 4.65 -7.01
N GLU A 32 -38.24 4.07 -7.95
CA GLU A 32 -37.72 3.35 -9.10
C GLU A 32 -36.73 4.22 -9.90
N ARG A 33 -37.15 5.40 -10.34
CA ARG A 33 -36.29 6.34 -11.07
C ARG A 33 -35.09 6.82 -10.27
N ALA A 34 -35.26 7.02 -8.96
CA ALA A 34 -34.14 7.38 -8.07
C ALA A 34 -33.09 6.26 -7.99
N ILE A 35 -33.52 5.00 -7.90
CA ILE A 35 -32.63 3.83 -7.90
C ILE A 35 -31.90 3.71 -9.24
N GLU A 36 -32.64 3.78 -10.35
CA GLU A 36 -32.07 3.71 -11.70
C GLU A 36 -31.07 4.83 -11.96
N TYR A 37 -31.43 6.08 -11.66
CA TYR A 37 -30.56 7.23 -11.86
C TYR A 37 -29.31 7.17 -10.98
N THR A 38 -29.50 6.99 -9.66
CA THR A 38 -28.38 6.99 -8.71
C THR A 38 -27.50 5.75 -8.91
N GLY A 39 -28.11 4.59 -9.14
CA GLY A 39 -27.41 3.35 -9.43
C GLY A 39 -26.57 3.45 -10.71
N SER A 40 -27.14 4.00 -11.76
CA SER A 40 -26.43 4.19 -13.05
C SER A 40 -25.25 5.17 -12.90
N GLN A 41 -25.39 6.22 -12.09
CA GLN A 41 -24.28 7.15 -11.80
C GLN A 41 -23.15 6.49 -10.99
N ILE A 42 -23.50 5.64 -10.03
CA ILE A 42 -22.54 4.94 -9.19
C ILE A 42 -21.79 3.87 -9.99
N VAL A 43 -22.52 3.05 -10.73
CA VAL A 43 -21.93 1.92 -11.49
C VAL A 43 -21.21 2.38 -12.75
N GLY A 44 -21.63 3.51 -13.33
CA GLY A 44 -21.12 3.98 -14.63
C GLY A 44 -21.68 3.20 -15.82
N ALA A 45 -22.75 2.44 -15.59
CA ALA A 45 -23.51 1.69 -16.58
C ALA A 45 -24.99 1.73 -16.21
N ARG A 46 -25.86 1.40 -17.16
CA ARG A 46 -27.31 1.47 -16.96
C ARG A 46 -27.76 0.47 -15.88
N VAL A 47 -28.57 0.97 -14.97
CA VAL A 47 -29.30 0.19 -13.96
C VAL A 47 -30.77 0.26 -14.32
N ASP A 48 -31.42 -0.88 -14.49
CA ASP A 48 -32.84 -1.00 -14.81
C ASP A 48 -33.56 -1.73 -13.67
N VAL A 49 -34.74 -1.26 -13.32
CA VAL A 49 -35.62 -1.83 -12.31
C VAL A 49 -36.97 -2.17 -12.96
N GLY A 50 -37.41 -3.41 -12.79
CA GLY A 50 -38.70 -3.83 -13.39
C GLY A 50 -39.92 -3.30 -12.64
N ALA A 51 -39.87 -3.27 -11.31
CA ALA A 51 -40.94 -2.69 -10.50
C ALA A 51 -40.45 -2.42 -9.07
N VAL A 52 -40.99 -1.36 -8.46
CA VAL A 52 -40.79 -1.03 -7.03
C VAL A 52 -42.16 -1.00 -6.35
N ASP A 53 -42.27 -1.57 -5.14
CA ASP A 53 -43.47 -1.54 -4.30
C ASP A 53 -43.04 -1.01 -2.91
N VAL A 54 -43.46 0.19 -2.56
CA VAL A 54 -43.10 0.87 -1.32
C VAL A 54 -44.27 0.84 -0.32
N ARG A 55 -44.17 0.04 0.72
CA ARG A 55 -45.18 -0.10 1.77
C ARG A 55 -44.78 0.70 3.00
N LEU A 56 -45.08 1.99 2.98
CA LEU A 56 -44.69 2.92 4.05
C LEU A 56 -45.21 2.51 5.43
N ALA A 57 -46.43 1.98 5.52
CA ALA A 57 -47.01 1.56 6.79
C ALA A 57 -46.25 0.38 7.44
N GLU A 58 -45.68 -0.48 6.62
CA GLU A 58 -44.90 -1.63 7.05
C GLU A 58 -43.39 -1.34 7.10
N GLY A 59 -42.98 -0.17 6.58
CA GLY A 59 -41.56 0.18 6.42
C GLY A 59 -40.83 -0.76 5.46
N THR A 60 -41.51 -1.31 4.45
CA THR A 60 -40.97 -2.32 3.54
C THR A 60 -40.90 -1.78 2.12
N VAL A 61 -39.79 -2.03 1.42
CA VAL A 61 -39.58 -1.73 0.01
C VAL A 61 -39.26 -3.04 -0.72
N VAL A 62 -40.00 -3.35 -1.74
CA VAL A 62 -39.78 -4.53 -2.60
C VAL A 62 -39.37 -4.05 -3.98
N ILE A 63 -38.22 -4.48 -4.45
CA ILE A 63 -37.70 -4.20 -5.79
C ILE A 63 -37.70 -5.51 -6.56
N ARG A 64 -38.28 -5.53 -7.76
CA ARG A 64 -38.32 -6.71 -8.62
C ARG A 64 -37.54 -6.46 -9.90
N ALA A 65 -36.85 -7.49 -10.35
CA ALA A 65 -36.08 -7.49 -11.60
C ALA A 65 -35.09 -6.33 -11.70
N LEU A 66 -34.17 -6.25 -10.73
CA LEU A 66 -33.04 -5.33 -10.80
C LEU A 66 -31.99 -5.88 -11.77
N GLU A 67 -31.63 -5.10 -12.79
CA GLU A 67 -30.57 -5.41 -13.75
C GLU A 67 -29.51 -4.31 -13.73
N VAL A 68 -28.28 -4.68 -13.50
CA VAL A 68 -27.12 -3.77 -13.50
C VAL A 68 -26.22 -4.14 -14.66
N ALA A 69 -26.06 -3.27 -15.64
CA ALA A 69 -25.21 -3.52 -16.80
C ALA A 69 -23.72 -3.55 -16.44
N ASP A 70 -22.96 -4.34 -17.19
CA ASP A 70 -21.50 -4.36 -17.11
C ASP A 70 -20.92 -3.15 -17.89
N PRO A 71 -20.15 -2.26 -17.26
CA PRO A 71 -19.55 -1.11 -17.94
C PRO A 71 -18.58 -1.48 -19.06
N ASP A 72 -17.92 -2.64 -18.96
CA ASP A 72 -16.93 -3.12 -19.93
C ASP A 72 -17.58 -3.97 -21.03
N HIS A 73 -18.70 -4.63 -20.71
CA HIS A 73 -19.49 -5.45 -21.66
C HIS A 73 -20.96 -5.06 -21.63
N PRO A 74 -21.36 -3.93 -22.25
CA PRO A 74 -22.70 -3.35 -22.10
C PRO A 74 -23.87 -4.25 -22.54
N MET A 75 -23.60 -5.32 -23.29
CA MET A 75 -24.59 -6.33 -23.68
C MET A 75 -24.73 -7.46 -22.65
N ARG A 76 -24.10 -7.30 -21.47
CA ARG A 76 -24.25 -8.24 -20.35
C ARG A 76 -24.59 -7.50 -19.07
N ASN A 77 -25.27 -8.19 -18.17
CA ASN A 77 -25.46 -7.73 -16.82
C ASN A 77 -24.22 -8.09 -15.98
N LEU A 78 -23.70 -7.14 -15.24
CA LEU A 78 -22.74 -7.39 -14.17
C LEU A 78 -23.43 -8.21 -13.06
N VAL A 79 -24.66 -7.76 -12.70
CA VAL A 79 -25.51 -8.40 -11.69
C VAL A 79 -26.98 -8.26 -12.10
N GLU A 80 -27.74 -9.31 -11.87
CA GLU A 80 -29.19 -9.35 -11.97
C GLU A 80 -29.76 -9.91 -10.67
N ALA A 81 -30.78 -9.28 -10.10
CA ALA A 81 -31.48 -9.78 -8.92
C ALA A 81 -32.99 -9.89 -9.22
N ARG A 82 -33.57 -11.06 -8.93
CA ARG A 82 -35.00 -11.28 -9.17
C ARG A 82 -35.86 -10.46 -8.21
N GLU A 83 -35.49 -10.44 -6.96
CA GLU A 83 -36.27 -9.77 -5.91
C GLU A 83 -35.34 -9.27 -4.80
N ILE A 84 -35.58 -8.03 -4.37
CA ILE A 84 -34.94 -7.44 -3.19
C ILE A 84 -36.05 -6.94 -2.27
N VAL A 85 -36.06 -7.43 -1.04
CA VAL A 85 -36.98 -7.01 0.01
C VAL A 85 -36.19 -6.31 1.09
N ALA A 86 -36.46 -5.05 1.32
CA ALA A 86 -35.77 -4.23 2.30
C ALA A 86 -36.72 -3.71 3.38
N ALA A 87 -36.44 -3.98 4.65
CA ALA A 87 -37.12 -3.37 5.79
C ALA A 87 -36.40 -2.06 6.18
N VAL A 88 -37.10 -0.95 6.01
CA VAL A 88 -36.59 0.41 6.21
C VAL A 88 -37.14 1.00 7.49
N ARG A 89 -36.30 1.55 8.35
CA ARG A 89 -36.75 2.32 9.51
C ARG A 89 -37.25 3.70 9.09
N VAL A 90 -38.54 3.95 9.26
CA VAL A 90 -39.16 5.22 8.86
C VAL A 90 -38.69 6.40 9.71
N GLY A 91 -38.51 6.19 11.04
CA GLY A 91 -38.10 7.24 11.96
C GLY A 91 -36.82 7.99 11.56
N PRO A 92 -35.70 7.30 11.29
CA PRO A 92 -34.45 7.93 10.85
C PRO A 92 -34.53 8.67 9.51
N LEU A 93 -35.50 8.36 8.64
CA LEU A 93 -35.68 9.07 7.37
C LEU A 93 -35.96 10.58 7.56
N TRP A 94 -36.67 10.95 8.62
CA TRP A 94 -36.90 12.36 8.99
C TRP A 94 -35.60 13.11 9.31
N GLU A 95 -34.55 12.37 9.73
CA GLU A 95 -33.21 12.91 9.96
C GLU A 95 -32.31 12.78 8.72
N LYS A 96 -32.84 12.44 7.54
CA LYS A 96 -32.10 12.14 6.31
C LYS A 96 -31.11 10.98 6.49
N LYS A 97 -31.48 9.99 7.30
CA LYS A 97 -30.69 8.78 7.54
C LYS A 97 -31.46 7.58 6.99
N LEU A 98 -30.79 6.78 6.15
CA LEU A 98 -31.33 5.53 5.61
C LEU A 98 -30.86 4.36 6.47
N VAL A 99 -31.76 3.80 7.27
CA VAL A 99 -31.48 2.61 8.10
C VAL A 99 -32.31 1.45 7.58
N LEU A 100 -31.60 0.44 7.08
CA LEU A 100 -32.14 -0.83 6.60
C LEU A 100 -31.92 -1.87 7.71
N ASP A 101 -32.98 -2.38 8.31
CA ASP A 101 -32.87 -3.40 9.36
C ASP A 101 -32.55 -4.76 8.76
N THR A 102 -33.30 -5.15 7.72
CA THR A 102 -33.07 -6.39 6.98
C THR A 102 -33.21 -6.15 5.50
N VAL A 103 -32.36 -6.81 4.71
CA VAL A 103 -32.48 -6.86 3.25
C VAL A 103 -32.36 -8.33 2.83
N ALA A 104 -33.34 -8.83 2.10
CA ALA A 104 -33.27 -10.15 1.49
C ALA A 104 -33.13 -9.96 -0.04
N ILE A 105 -32.06 -10.47 -0.62
CA ILE A 105 -31.79 -10.43 -2.06
C ILE A 105 -31.87 -11.85 -2.59
N ARG A 106 -32.79 -12.10 -3.51
CA ARG A 106 -33.05 -13.43 -4.05
C ARG A 106 -32.78 -13.52 -5.54
N GLY A 107 -32.28 -14.68 -5.95
CA GLY A 107 -32.05 -15.00 -7.35
C GLY A 107 -31.03 -14.08 -8.02
N VAL A 108 -29.92 -13.80 -7.33
CA VAL A 108 -28.80 -13.03 -7.88
C VAL A 108 -28.08 -13.88 -8.92
N ARG A 109 -27.87 -13.32 -10.13
CA ARG A 109 -27.11 -13.93 -11.22
C ARG A 109 -26.10 -12.95 -11.78
N PHE A 110 -25.00 -13.46 -12.29
CA PHE A 110 -23.93 -12.66 -12.87
C PHE A 110 -23.72 -12.98 -14.35
N GLY A 111 -23.30 -11.98 -15.13
CA GLY A 111 -22.91 -12.16 -16.52
C GLY A 111 -24.05 -12.56 -17.44
N THR A 112 -25.31 -12.32 -17.08
CA THR A 112 -26.49 -12.65 -17.92
C THR A 112 -26.54 -11.78 -19.17
N PRO A 113 -26.98 -12.30 -20.33
CA PRO A 113 -27.09 -11.50 -21.55
C PRO A 113 -28.20 -10.47 -21.41
N ARG A 114 -27.98 -9.26 -21.95
CA ARG A 114 -28.97 -8.18 -22.04
C ARG A 114 -29.60 -8.13 -23.44
N ARG A 115 -30.82 -7.63 -23.49
CA ARG A 115 -31.53 -7.37 -24.77
C ARG A 115 -31.13 -6.01 -25.35
N GLU A 116 -30.84 -5.03 -24.49
CA GLU A 116 -30.45 -3.67 -24.85
C GLU A 116 -29.08 -3.33 -24.25
N SER A 117 -28.33 -2.47 -24.95
CA SER A 117 -27.04 -2.01 -24.47
C SER A 117 -27.20 -1.16 -23.20
N GLY A 118 -26.44 -1.49 -22.15
CA GLY A 118 -26.36 -0.74 -20.91
C GLY A 118 -25.27 0.35 -20.90
N ALA A 119 -24.71 0.69 -22.07
CA ALA A 119 -23.73 1.77 -22.16
C ALA A 119 -24.33 3.13 -21.86
N LEU A 120 -23.66 3.93 -21.01
CA LEU A 120 -24.00 5.34 -20.80
C LEU A 120 -23.19 6.20 -21.77
N GLU A 121 -23.79 7.25 -22.32
CA GLU A 121 -23.14 8.18 -23.25
C GLU A 121 -21.93 8.89 -22.62
N ARG A 122 -21.90 9.05 -21.29
CA ARG A 122 -20.76 9.55 -20.54
C ARG A 122 -20.15 8.43 -19.71
N LYS A 123 -18.98 7.94 -20.11
CA LYS A 123 -18.17 7.06 -19.26
C LYS A 123 -17.76 7.85 -17.99
N SER A 124 -18.30 7.48 -16.87
CA SER A 124 -17.88 8.06 -15.58
C SER A 124 -16.39 7.75 -15.37
N GLY A 125 -15.60 8.80 -15.09
CA GLY A 125 -14.14 8.73 -15.12
C GLY A 125 -13.48 7.85 -14.05
N THR A 126 -14.25 7.36 -13.09
CA THR A 126 -13.76 6.66 -11.89
C THR A 126 -13.35 5.21 -12.16
N THR A 127 -14.25 4.43 -12.77
CA THR A 127 -13.99 3.02 -13.13
C THR A 127 -12.83 2.90 -14.12
N GLY A 128 -12.77 3.79 -15.10
CA GLY A 128 -11.65 3.86 -16.03
C GLY A 128 -10.32 4.26 -15.40
N ALA A 129 -10.33 5.06 -14.33
CA ALA A 129 -9.10 5.43 -13.62
C ALA A 129 -8.55 4.26 -12.79
N VAL A 130 -9.42 3.53 -12.09
CA VAL A 130 -9.07 2.31 -11.34
C VAL A 130 -8.51 1.25 -12.28
N TYR A 131 -9.21 0.99 -13.39
CA TYR A 131 -8.74 0.03 -14.40
C TYR A 131 -7.34 0.38 -14.94
N ARG A 132 -7.10 1.64 -15.33
CA ARG A 132 -5.78 2.08 -15.82
C ARG A 132 -4.70 1.92 -14.76
N ARG A 133 -4.99 2.21 -13.48
CA ARG A 133 -4.01 2.07 -12.39
C ARG A 133 -3.63 0.61 -12.15
N VAL A 134 -4.61 -0.28 -12.08
CA VAL A 134 -4.36 -1.73 -11.95
C VAL A 134 -3.65 -2.29 -13.18
N ALA A 135 -3.99 -1.80 -14.38
CA ALA A 135 -3.32 -2.20 -15.62
C ALA A 135 -1.86 -1.71 -15.65
N SER A 136 -1.59 -0.46 -15.25
CA SER A 136 -0.22 0.07 -15.17
C SER A 136 0.62 -0.64 -14.11
N TRP A 137 0.02 -0.99 -12.96
CA TRP A 137 0.68 -1.84 -11.98
C TRP A 137 1.00 -3.22 -12.55
N ALA A 138 0.03 -3.88 -13.20
CA ALA A 138 0.24 -5.21 -13.78
C ALA A 138 1.37 -5.20 -14.84
N SER A 139 1.48 -4.13 -15.64
CA SER A 139 2.58 -3.99 -16.61
C SER A 139 3.94 -3.68 -15.97
N SER A 140 3.95 -3.15 -14.74
CA SER A 140 5.18 -2.89 -13.98
C SER A 140 5.73 -4.14 -13.28
N VAL A 141 4.91 -5.18 -13.10
CA VAL A 141 5.35 -6.46 -12.48
C VAL A 141 6.28 -7.20 -13.45
N GLN A 142 7.55 -7.25 -13.10
CA GLN A 142 8.55 -7.99 -13.88
C GLN A 142 8.50 -9.47 -13.52
N ILE A 143 8.01 -10.29 -14.46
CA ILE A 143 8.08 -11.74 -14.35
C ILE A 143 9.44 -12.17 -14.88
N PRO A 144 10.28 -12.85 -14.09
CA PRO A 144 11.57 -13.32 -14.57
C PRO A 144 11.35 -14.35 -15.69
N ALA A 145 12.01 -14.15 -16.83
CA ALA A 145 11.99 -15.12 -17.91
C ALA A 145 12.87 -16.34 -17.54
N LEU A 146 12.38 -17.55 -17.75
CA LEU A 146 13.21 -18.76 -17.69
C LEU A 146 14.07 -18.81 -18.97
N ASN A 147 15.10 -17.97 -19.00
CA ASN A 147 16.01 -17.92 -20.12
C ASN A 147 17.21 -18.83 -19.85
N LEU A 148 17.31 -19.88 -20.64
CA LEU A 148 18.38 -20.88 -20.56
C LEU A 148 19.39 -20.72 -21.73
N GLU A 149 19.20 -19.70 -22.59
CA GLU A 149 20.11 -19.34 -23.65
C GLU A 149 21.43 -18.79 -23.08
N GLY A 150 22.55 -19.17 -23.64
CA GLY A 150 23.83 -18.56 -23.32
C GLY A 150 24.65 -19.26 -22.21
N LEU A 151 24.24 -20.43 -21.71
CA LEU A 151 25.03 -21.20 -20.76
C LEU A 151 26.38 -21.69 -21.29
N GLY A 152 26.53 -21.76 -22.63
CA GLY A 152 27.76 -22.17 -23.32
C GLY A 152 28.60 -21.03 -23.88
N THR A 153 28.12 -19.80 -23.87
CA THR A 153 28.84 -18.63 -24.39
C THR A 153 29.53 -17.86 -23.27
N LEU A 154 30.76 -17.40 -23.56
CA LEU A 154 31.49 -16.49 -22.67
C LEU A 154 30.60 -15.28 -22.33
N VAL A 155 30.47 -14.98 -21.05
CA VAL A 155 29.71 -13.84 -20.54
C VAL A 155 30.22 -12.56 -21.22
N ASP A 156 29.48 -12.06 -22.19
CA ASP A 156 29.83 -10.79 -22.85
C ASP A 156 29.22 -9.62 -22.07
N LEU A 157 30.07 -8.95 -21.28
CA LEU A 157 29.70 -7.79 -20.48
C LEU A 157 29.92 -6.45 -21.19
N LYS A 158 30.22 -6.45 -22.52
CA LYS A 158 30.44 -5.23 -23.28
C LYS A 158 29.27 -4.25 -23.29
N GLY A 159 28.07 -4.71 -22.96
CA GLY A 159 26.88 -3.86 -22.83
C GLY A 159 26.72 -3.19 -21.45
N LEU A 160 27.60 -3.47 -20.49
CA LEU A 160 27.55 -2.87 -19.17
C LEU A 160 28.28 -1.52 -19.20
N SER A 161 27.54 -0.42 -19.31
CA SER A 161 28.10 0.92 -19.28
C SER A 161 28.05 1.51 -17.86
N PRO A 162 29.06 2.31 -17.45
CA PRO A 162 29.05 2.96 -16.14
C PRO A 162 27.81 3.84 -15.91
N GLU A 163 27.26 4.43 -16.99
CA GLU A 163 26.08 5.31 -16.92
C GLU A 163 24.80 4.55 -16.59
N SER A 164 24.76 3.26 -16.85
CA SER A 164 23.61 2.40 -16.58
C SER A 164 23.56 1.84 -15.14
N LEU A 165 24.63 2.09 -14.36
CA LEU A 165 24.74 1.59 -13.00
C LEU A 165 24.16 2.58 -11.98
N GLU A 166 23.16 2.12 -11.22
CA GLU A 166 22.48 2.91 -10.21
C GLU A 166 23.41 3.28 -9.05
N THR A 167 24.34 2.38 -8.69
CA THR A 167 25.36 2.64 -7.66
C THR A 167 26.18 3.88 -7.97
N LEU A 168 26.60 4.08 -9.23
CA LEU A 168 27.39 5.25 -9.60
C LEU A 168 26.56 6.55 -9.55
N ALA A 169 25.30 6.50 -9.94
CA ALA A 169 24.40 7.65 -9.85
C ALA A 169 24.18 8.07 -8.38
N ARG A 170 23.89 7.13 -7.52
CA ARG A 170 23.71 7.37 -6.09
C ARG A 170 25.00 7.78 -5.38
N ALA A 171 26.15 7.19 -5.76
CA ALA A 171 27.46 7.59 -5.22
C ALA A 171 27.77 9.04 -5.53
N ARG A 172 27.53 9.51 -6.77
CA ARG A 172 27.71 10.92 -7.15
C ARG A 172 26.78 11.84 -6.37
N ALA A 173 25.51 11.47 -6.20
CA ALA A 173 24.54 12.24 -5.44
C ALA A 173 24.92 12.33 -3.96
N LEU A 174 25.29 11.21 -3.34
CA LEU A 174 25.73 11.16 -1.95
C LEU A 174 27.01 11.98 -1.74
N ARG A 175 27.98 11.84 -2.66
CA ARG A 175 29.20 12.65 -2.64
C ARG A 175 28.90 14.15 -2.64
N ALA A 176 28.04 14.60 -3.56
CA ALA A 176 27.66 16.01 -3.63
C ALA A 176 27.01 16.51 -2.33
N THR A 177 26.17 15.67 -1.74
CA THR A 177 25.54 15.96 -0.42
C THR A 177 26.59 16.06 0.68
N VAL A 178 27.49 15.09 0.78
CA VAL A 178 28.56 15.05 1.80
C VAL A 178 29.54 16.22 1.63
N ASP A 179 29.95 16.53 0.40
CA ASP A 179 30.81 17.68 0.12
C ASP A 179 30.14 19.01 0.51
N SER A 180 28.83 19.16 0.21
CA SER A 180 28.07 20.35 0.61
C SER A 180 27.96 20.49 2.14
N LEU A 181 27.72 19.39 2.86
CA LEU A 181 27.71 19.35 4.32
C LEU A 181 29.07 19.74 4.89
N ALA A 182 30.15 19.16 4.37
CA ALA A 182 31.51 19.47 4.82
C ALA A 182 31.86 20.96 4.66
N VAL A 183 31.50 21.55 3.52
CA VAL A 183 31.72 22.99 3.26
C VAL A 183 30.88 23.85 4.21
N ALA A 184 29.59 23.53 4.37
CA ALA A 184 28.69 24.26 5.26
C ALA A 184 29.19 24.22 6.71
N TRP A 185 29.55 23.06 7.21
CA TRP A 185 30.04 22.91 8.60
C TRP A 185 31.37 23.59 8.82
N ARG A 186 32.33 23.47 7.87
CA ARG A 186 33.62 24.19 7.99
C ARG A 186 33.39 25.70 8.02
N SER A 187 32.53 26.24 7.18
CA SER A 187 32.23 27.66 7.14
C SER A 187 31.57 28.14 8.45
N GLN A 188 30.63 27.37 8.98
CA GLN A 188 29.98 27.66 10.24
C GLN A 188 30.95 27.54 11.42
N LEU A 189 31.81 26.51 11.45
CA LEU A 189 32.82 26.33 12.46
C LEU A 189 33.84 27.48 12.51
N LEU A 190 34.25 27.97 11.33
CA LEU A 190 35.14 29.15 11.23
C LEU A 190 34.46 30.45 11.68
N SER A 191 33.13 30.55 11.55
CA SER A 191 32.35 31.70 12.02
C SER A 191 32.07 31.66 13.52
N LEU A 192 32.24 30.52 14.18
CA LEU A 192 32.11 30.36 15.61
C LEU A 192 33.38 30.90 16.31
N ALA A 193 33.36 31.05 17.61
CA ALA A 193 34.38 31.68 18.45
C ALA A 193 35.80 31.75 17.85
N SER A 194 36.24 32.93 17.53
CA SER A 194 37.63 33.13 17.13
C SER A 194 38.55 32.81 18.32
N GLN A 195 39.77 32.31 18.06
CA GLN A 195 40.78 32.07 19.10
C GLN A 195 40.96 33.32 19.97
N ALA A 196 40.85 34.52 19.35
CA ALA A 196 40.90 35.80 20.03
C ALA A 196 39.80 36.00 21.11
N GLN A 197 38.58 35.47 20.91
CA GLN A 197 37.52 35.53 21.93
C GLN A 197 37.82 34.63 23.13
N LEU A 198 38.33 33.43 22.88
CA LEU A 198 38.74 32.51 23.94
C LEU A 198 39.92 33.08 24.75
N ASP A 199 40.88 33.68 24.06
CA ASP A 199 42.04 34.32 24.71
C ASP A 199 41.62 35.59 25.49
N SER A 200 40.66 36.35 24.95
CA SER A 200 40.04 37.48 25.64
C SER A 200 39.35 37.04 26.93
N ALA A 201 38.62 35.89 26.86
CA ALA A 201 37.95 35.34 28.04
C ALA A 201 38.97 34.92 29.13
N ARG A 202 40.04 34.21 28.73
CA ARG A 202 41.13 33.83 29.66
C ARG A 202 41.84 35.03 30.24
N ALA A 203 42.18 36.02 29.39
CA ALA A 203 42.81 37.27 29.85
C ALA A 203 41.91 38.05 30.81
N LEU A 204 40.61 38.11 30.53
CA LEU A 204 39.67 38.79 31.41
C LEU A 204 39.44 38.03 32.73
N ALA A 205 39.44 36.70 32.71
CA ALA A 205 39.42 35.87 33.91
C ALA A 205 40.69 36.13 34.76
N GLY A 206 41.86 36.19 34.13
CA GLY A 206 43.12 36.58 34.81
C GLY A 206 43.01 37.96 35.45
N ARG A 207 42.53 38.96 34.73
CA ARG A 207 42.34 40.32 35.28
C ARG A 207 41.35 40.35 36.46
N LEU A 208 40.29 39.58 36.45
CA LEU A 208 39.34 39.46 37.56
C LEU A 208 39.99 38.85 38.80
N ARG A 209 40.86 37.82 38.60
CA ARG A 209 41.61 37.17 39.68
C ARG A 209 42.60 38.11 40.34
N GLU A 210 43.39 38.84 39.57
CA GLU A 210 44.45 39.70 40.00
C GLU A 210 44.01 41.10 40.46
N ALA A 211 42.72 41.42 40.19
CA ALA A 211 42.17 42.76 40.43
C ALA A 211 42.22 43.20 41.90
N ASN A 212 42.96 44.31 42.18
CA ASN A 212 43.01 44.94 43.48
C ASN A 212 41.89 46.02 43.56
N LEU A 213 40.88 45.77 44.41
CA LEU A 213 39.72 46.66 44.61
C LEU A 213 40.09 48.08 45.10
N ARG A 214 41.21 48.24 45.87
CA ARG A 214 41.66 49.55 46.33
C ARG A 214 42.18 50.44 45.22
N SER A 215 42.79 49.86 44.17
CA SER A 215 43.31 50.58 43.02
C SER A 215 42.26 50.87 41.92
N LEU A 216 41.27 49.99 41.78
CA LEU A 216 40.24 50.10 40.74
C LEU A 216 39.11 51.07 41.13
N GLY A 217 38.81 51.23 42.41
CA GLY A 217 37.63 51.92 42.88
C GLY A 217 36.34 51.25 42.49
N VAL A 218 35.18 51.67 43.03
CA VAL A 218 33.84 51.06 42.76
C VAL A 218 33.46 51.11 41.30
N GLY A 219 33.69 52.23 40.62
CA GLY A 219 33.35 52.37 39.19
C GLY A 219 34.22 51.55 38.26
N GLY A 220 35.49 51.30 38.60
CA GLY A 220 36.39 50.43 37.86
C GLY A 220 36.00 48.95 38.03
N ALA A 221 35.66 48.54 39.24
CA ALA A 221 35.19 47.19 39.52
C ALA A 221 33.86 46.87 38.83
N GLN A 222 32.93 47.81 38.82
CA GLN A 222 31.66 47.64 38.12
C GLN A 222 31.85 47.50 36.61
N ARG A 223 32.68 48.33 35.97
CA ARG A 223 32.98 48.22 34.54
C ARG A 223 33.64 46.90 34.19
N LEU A 224 34.60 46.43 35.00
CA LEU A 224 35.26 45.16 34.78
C LEU A 224 34.27 43.98 34.90
N LEU A 225 33.38 44.02 35.89
CA LEU A 225 32.34 43.02 36.08
C LEU A 225 31.33 43.02 34.92
N GLN A 226 30.94 44.21 34.44
CA GLN A 226 30.04 44.33 33.30
C GLN A 226 30.66 43.79 32.01
N SER A 227 31.92 44.10 31.73
CA SER A 227 32.67 43.56 30.58
C SER A 227 32.79 42.02 30.65
N ALA A 228 32.99 41.49 31.85
CA ALA A 228 33.07 40.06 32.05
C ALA A 228 31.70 39.36 31.83
N ARG A 229 30.63 39.97 32.31
CA ARG A 229 29.27 39.46 32.10
C ARG A 229 28.85 39.52 30.63
N SER A 230 29.19 40.62 29.91
CA SER A 230 28.90 40.71 28.49
C SER A 230 29.64 39.66 27.69
N LEU A 231 30.93 39.41 27.97
CA LEU A 231 31.71 38.39 27.31
C LEU A 231 31.22 36.98 27.67
N ALA A 232 30.77 36.74 28.91
CA ALA A 232 30.16 35.46 29.29
C ALA A 232 28.87 35.19 28.51
N ALA A 233 28.03 36.22 28.34
CA ALA A 233 26.81 36.11 27.51
C ALA A 233 27.12 35.85 26.04
N GLU A 234 28.18 36.43 25.48
CA GLU A 234 28.65 36.14 24.13
C GLU A 234 29.14 34.69 23.99
N LEU A 235 29.87 34.18 24.99
CA LEU A 235 30.31 32.78 25.03
C LEU A 235 29.10 31.82 25.13
N ASP A 236 28.07 32.18 25.90
CA ASP A 236 26.83 31.41 25.99
C ASP A 236 26.09 31.34 24.65
N GLN A 237 25.99 32.45 23.93
CA GLN A 237 25.43 32.47 22.58
C GLN A 237 26.25 31.61 21.61
N THR A 238 27.58 31.67 21.69
CA THR A 238 28.47 30.85 20.88
C THR A 238 28.33 29.37 21.22
N ALA A 239 28.19 29.04 22.52
CA ALA A 239 27.94 27.67 22.96
C ALA A 239 26.58 27.14 22.44
N ALA A 240 25.55 27.97 22.43
CA ALA A 240 24.24 27.60 21.85
C ALA A 240 24.34 27.35 20.34
N ARG A 241 25.04 28.20 19.59
CA ARG A 241 25.30 28.01 18.14
C ARG A 241 26.12 26.75 17.89
N LEU A 242 27.10 26.45 18.70
CA LEU A 242 27.92 25.23 18.58
C LEU A 242 27.09 23.96 18.81
N ARG A 243 26.18 23.97 19.78
CA ARG A 243 25.24 22.84 20.01
C ARG A 243 24.31 22.66 18.81
N ALA A 244 23.76 23.76 18.29
CA ALA A 244 22.92 23.68 17.10
C ALA A 244 23.67 23.10 15.88
N LEU A 245 24.96 23.46 15.73
CA LEU A 245 25.81 22.88 14.68
C LEU A 245 26.12 21.40 14.94
N GLU A 246 26.31 21.00 16.19
CA GLU A 246 26.53 19.60 16.60
C GLU A 246 25.29 18.74 16.29
N ASP A 247 24.09 19.25 16.61
CA ASP A 247 22.83 18.59 16.28
C ASP A 247 22.62 18.47 14.77
N ASP A 248 22.98 19.51 14.01
CA ASP A 248 22.91 19.50 12.56
C ASP A 248 23.92 18.52 11.94
N ALA A 249 25.13 18.49 12.49
CA ALA A 249 26.17 17.54 12.09
C ALA A 249 25.74 16.10 12.35
N THR A 250 25.12 15.83 13.48
CA THR A 250 24.59 14.49 13.81
C THR A 250 23.52 14.06 12.80
N ARG A 251 22.55 14.92 12.52
CA ARG A 251 21.52 14.63 11.50
C ARG A 251 22.11 14.43 10.11
N GLY A 252 23.09 15.25 9.73
CA GLY A 252 23.76 15.12 8.44
C GLY A 252 24.56 13.81 8.32
N LEU A 253 25.20 13.36 9.40
CA LEU A 253 25.90 12.07 9.44
C LEU A 253 24.92 10.88 9.38
N GLU A 254 23.76 10.98 10.03
CA GLU A 254 22.71 9.97 9.92
C GLU A 254 22.24 9.83 8.46
N LEU A 255 21.97 10.95 7.78
CA LEU A 255 21.62 10.96 6.36
C LEU A 255 22.71 10.37 5.47
N ALA A 256 23.98 10.70 5.76
CA ALA A 256 25.11 10.13 5.03
C ALA A 256 25.24 8.62 5.24
N THR A 257 24.97 8.13 6.45
CA THR A 257 24.98 6.69 6.77
C THR A 257 23.85 5.95 6.05
N VAL A 258 22.63 6.52 6.05
CA VAL A 258 21.52 5.98 5.25
C VAL A 258 21.87 5.94 3.77
N GLY A 259 22.53 6.98 3.26
CA GLY A 259 23.03 7.03 1.89
C GLY A 259 24.05 5.92 1.56
N LEU A 260 24.94 5.55 2.49
CA LEU A 260 25.84 4.41 2.32
C LEU A 260 25.08 3.08 2.27
N ASP A 261 24.06 2.89 3.11
CA ASP A 261 23.20 1.69 3.06
C ASP A 261 22.43 1.61 1.74
N GLU A 262 22.03 2.75 1.18
CA GLU A 262 21.42 2.80 -0.15
C GLU A 262 22.40 2.44 -1.27
N LEU A 263 23.69 2.77 -1.16
CA LEU A 263 24.71 2.32 -2.10
C LEU A 263 24.87 0.80 -2.11
N VAL A 264 24.83 0.16 -0.93
CA VAL A 264 24.87 -1.30 -0.83
C VAL A 264 23.68 -1.92 -1.56
N ARG A 265 22.47 -1.36 -1.38
CA ARG A 265 21.27 -1.85 -2.08
C ARG A 265 21.36 -1.61 -3.59
N ALA A 266 21.80 -0.43 -4.00
CA ALA A 266 22.00 -0.12 -5.42
C ALA A 266 22.98 -1.07 -6.09
N ARG A 267 24.04 -1.47 -5.39
CA ARG A 267 25.02 -2.45 -5.88
C ARG A 267 24.38 -3.82 -6.12
N GLU A 268 23.49 -4.28 -5.23
CA GLU A 268 22.73 -5.51 -5.48
C GLU A 268 21.75 -5.37 -6.66
N GLU A 269 21.16 -4.19 -6.85
CA GLU A 269 20.32 -3.88 -8.01
C GLU A 269 21.16 -3.92 -9.32
N ASP A 270 22.39 -3.38 -9.29
CA ASP A 270 23.31 -3.41 -10.43
C ASP A 270 23.78 -4.84 -10.77
N TYR A 271 24.03 -5.69 -9.76
CA TYR A 271 24.27 -7.13 -10.00
C TYR A 271 23.07 -7.78 -10.67
N ALA A 272 21.85 -7.48 -10.19
CA ALA A 272 20.64 -8.02 -10.79
C ALA A 272 20.42 -7.49 -12.22
N TYR A 273 20.78 -6.23 -12.48
CA TYR A 273 20.74 -5.63 -13.82
C TYR A 273 21.76 -6.28 -14.76
N ALA A 274 23.02 -6.38 -14.36
CA ALA A 274 24.10 -7.00 -15.15
C ALA A 274 23.78 -8.48 -15.45
N ARG A 275 23.24 -9.20 -14.47
CA ARG A 275 22.77 -10.58 -14.65
C ARG A 275 21.65 -10.69 -15.70
N ARG A 276 20.75 -9.70 -15.77
CA ARG A 276 19.67 -9.65 -16.79
C ARG A 276 20.23 -9.39 -18.18
N LEU A 277 21.22 -8.49 -18.32
CA LEU A 277 21.87 -8.22 -19.59
C LEU A 277 22.53 -9.47 -20.18
N VAL A 278 23.17 -10.25 -19.33
CA VAL A 278 23.85 -11.51 -19.72
C VAL A 278 22.87 -12.65 -19.90
N LYS A 279 21.57 -12.45 -19.55
CA LYS A 279 20.51 -13.46 -19.64
C LYS A 279 20.84 -14.76 -18.88
N LEU A 280 21.62 -14.66 -17.79
CA LEU A 280 21.90 -15.83 -16.97
C LEU A 280 20.61 -16.38 -16.35
N PRO A 281 20.40 -17.70 -16.38
CA PRO A 281 19.26 -18.33 -15.79
C PRO A 281 19.32 -18.21 -14.27
N ARG A 282 18.20 -17.82 -13.67
CA ARG A 282 18.03 -17.89 -12.22
C ARG A 282 17.63 -19.31 -11.85
N LEU A 283 18.51 -20.00 -11.14
CA LEU A 283 18.29 -21.38 -10.70
C LEU A 283 17.59 -21.46 -9.33
N ASP A 284 17.14 -20.34 -8.80
CA ASP A 284 16.45 -20.29 -7.52
C ASP A 284 14.99 -20.72 -7.69
N ALA A 285 14.51 -21.57 -6.78
CA ALA A 285 13.16 -22.09 -6.85
C ALA A 285 12.06 -21.00 -6.91
N PRO A 286 12.14 -19.86 -6.19
CA PRO A 286 11.20 -18.77 -6.33
C PRO A 286 11.20 -18.14 -7.73
N ASP A 287 12.36 -17.90 -8.32
CA ASP A 287 12.49 -17.30 -9.66
C ASP A 287 11.96 -18.24 -10.74
N ILE A 288 12.25 -19.52 -10.64
CA ILE A 288 11.70 -20.55 -11.53
C ILE A 288 10.18 -20.64 -11.36
N SER A 289 9.68 -20.64 -10.12
CA SER A 289 8.23 -20.62 -9.86
C SER A 289 7.55 -19.39 -10.47
N ALA A 290 8.17 -18.21 -10.33
CA ALA A 290 7.68 -16.97 -10.92
C ALA A 290 7.72 -17.00 -12.46
N SER A 291 8.76 -17.60 -13.06
CA SER A 291 8.85 -17.77 -14.52
C SER A 291 7.78 -18.73 -15.07
N LEU A 292 7.48 -19.81 -14.34
CA LEU A 292 6.50 -20.81 -14.76
C LEU A 292 5.06 -20.35 -14.56
N PHE A 293 4.77 -19.71 -13.42
CA PHE A 293 3.41 -19.43 -12.98
C PHE A 293 3.09 -17.95 -12.81
N GLY A 294 4.07 -17.04 -12.93
CA GLY A 294 3.91 -15.62 -12.67
C GLY A 294 2.84 -14.96 -13.52
N GLU A 295 2.80 -15.26 -14.82
CA GLU A 295 1.78 -14.72 -15.75
C GLU A 295 0.38 -15.19 -15.36
N MET A 296 0.22 -16.48 -15.12
CA MET A 296 -1.04 -17.06 -14.65
C MET A 296 -1.52 -16.43 -13.34
N VAL A 297 -0.61 -16.24 -12.39
CA VAL A 297 -0.91 -15.60 -11.10
C VAL A 297 -1.31 -14.14 -11.30
N LEU A 298 -0.59 -13.40 -12.13
CA LEU A 298 -0.88 -11.99 -12.41
C LEU A 298 -2.27 -11.81 -13.02
N GLU A 299 -2.65 -12.67 -13.97
CA GLU A 299 -3.99 -12.66 -14.57
C GLU A 299 -5.11 -12.91 -13.53
N ARG A 300 -4.83 -13.72 -12.50
CA ARG A 300 -5.81 -14.05 -11.44
C ARG A 300 -5.86 -13.01 -10.32
N VAL A 301 -4.71 -12.40 -9.99
CA VAL A 301 -4.61 -11.35 -8.95
C VAL A 301 -5.17 -10.01 -9.44
N ARG A 302 -5.02 -9.70 -10.72
CA ARG A 302 -5.48 -8.45 -11.35
C ARG A 302 -6.97 -8.15 -11.10
N PRO A 303 -7.93 -9.06 -11.31
CA PRO A 303 -9.33 -8.82 -10.98
C PRO A 303 -9.55 -8.59 -9.48
N ILE A 304 -8.84 -9.31 -8.61
CA ILE A 304 -8.98 -9.16 -7.15
C ILE A 304 -8.57 -7.75 -6.73
N LEU A 305 -7.44 -7.25 -7.21
CA LEU A 305 -6.97 -5.89 -6.94
C LEU A 305 -7.91 -4.83 -7.53
N TYR A 306 -8.44 -5.07 -8.73
CA TYR A 306 -9.43 -4.19 -9.33
C TYR A 306 -10.67 -4.04 -8.43
N TRP A 307 -11.23 -5.15 -7.95
CA TRP A 307 -12.39 -5.13 -7.08
C TRP A 307 -12.09 -4.53 -5.70
N LEU A 308 -10.89 -4.76 -5.17
CA LEU A 308 -10.46 -4.18 -3.90
C LEU A 308 -10.37 -2.65 -4.00
N GLU A 309 -9.75 -2.14 -5.06
CA GLU A 309 -9.61 -0.70 -5.30
C GLU A 309 -10.96 -0.06 -5.66
N LEU A 310 -11.79 -0.76 -6.42
CA LEU A 310 -13.14 -0.32 -6.74
C LEU A 310 -14.01 -0.23 -5.49
N ALA A 311 -13.97 -1.23 -4.61
CA ALA A 311 -14.69 -1.23 -3.34
C ALA A 311 -14.27 -0.04 -2.46
N GLU A 312 -12.99 0.32 -2.44
CA GLU A 312 -12.50 1.51 -1.71
C GLU A 312 -13.12 2.81 -2.27
N HIS A 313 -13.33 2.86 -3.58
CA HIS A 313 -13.85 4.06 -4.25
C HIS A 313 -15.37 4.22 -4.12
N TYR A 314 -16.10 3.11 -4.04
CA TYR A 314 -17.55 3.09 -3.87
C TYR A 314 -18.02 3.01 -2.41
N LEU A 315 -17.11 2.90 -1.44
CA LEU A 315 -17.44 3.15 -0.05
C LEU A 315 -17.92 4.61 0.07
N PRO A 316 -19.04 4.87 0.74
CA PRO A 316 -19.61 6.21 0.82
C PRO A 316 -18.55 7.25 1.25
N PRO A 317 -18.55 8.46 0.68
CA PRO A 317 -17.51 9.48 0.93
C PRO A 317 -17.36 9.91 2.39
N GLY A 318 -18.22 9.46 3.29
CA GLY A 318 -18.05 9.58 4.74
C GLY A 318 -17.01 8.65 5.35
N LEU A 319 -16.55 7.64 4.62
CA LEU A 319 -15.54 6.67 5.05
C LEU A 319 -14.12 7.05 4.61
N ASP A 320 -13.96 7.98 3.66
CA ASP A 320 -12.65 8.49 3.28
C ASP A 320 -12.18 9.57 4.28
N PRO A 321 -11.13 9.25 5.06
CA PRO A 321 -10.57 10.23 5.99
C PRO A 321 -9.91 11.44 5.30
N ARG A 322 -9.68 11.38 3.98
CA ARG A 322 -8.98 12.43 3.22
C ARG A 322 -9.88 13.62 2.86
N THR A 323 -11.20 13.48 2.91
CA THR A 323 -12.15 14.51 2.45
C THR A 323 -12.58 15.53 3.50
N ARG A 324 -12.05 15.48 4.73
CA ARG A 324 -12.40 16.46 5.80
C ARG A 324 -11.19 17.18 6.37
N VAL A 325 -10.45 17.89 5.53
CA VAL A 325 -9.60 18.99 6.00
C VAL A 325 -10.07 20.29 5.33
N GLY A 326 -11.26 20.72 5.73
CA GLY A 326 -11.59 22.13 5.63
C GLY A 326 -10.80 22.90 6.70
N PRO A 327 -10.35 24.13 6.42
CA PRO A 327 -9.62 24.92 7.41
C PRO A 327 -10.49 25.05 8.67
N LYS A 328 -10.00 24.57 9.81
CA LYS A 328 -10.62 24.83 11.10
C LYS A 328 -10.65 26.34 11.31
N ARG A 329 -11.81 26.95 11.16
CA ARG A 329 -12.02 28.29 11.70
C ARG A 329 -11.81 28.18 13.20
N VAL A 330 -10.74 28.75 13.68
CA VAL A 330 -10.51 28.95 15.12
C VAL A 330 -11.59 29.92 15.59
N ARG A 331 -12.68 29.39 16.12
CA ARG A 331 -13.63 30.18 16.92
C ARG A 331 -13.07 30.22 18.33
N ALA A 332 -13.28 31.38 18.98
CA ALA A 332 -12.87 31.59 20.36
C ALA A 332 -13.30 30.42 21.26
N SER A 333 -12.42 30.03 22.16
CA SER A 333 -12.50 28.88 23.05
C SER A 333 -13.82 28.81 23.82
N GLY A 334 -14.79 28.10 23.26
CA GLY A 334 -15.98 27.65 23.96
C GLY A 334 -15.85 26.13 24.22
N THR A 335 -16.36 25.67 25.34
CA THR A 335 -16.45 24.25 25.64
C THR A 335 -17.55 23.64 24.78
N THR A 336 -17.18 22.68 23.90
CA THR A 336 -18.18 21.90 23.16
C THR A 336 -18.77 20.87 24.11
N VAL A 337 -20.00 21.05 24.55
CA VAL A 337 -20.76 20.04 25.31
C VAL A 337 -21.42 19.13 24.29
N GLU A 338 -20.91 17.90 24.20
CA GLU A 338 -21.56 16.85 23.41
C GLU A 338 -22.70 16.25 24.24
N PHE A 339 -23.93 16.50 23.80
CA PHE A 339 -25.09 15.83 24.39
C PHE A 339 -25.17 14.40 23.84
N PRO A 340 -25.09 13.36 24.68
CA PRO A 340 -25.22 11.98 24.22
C PRO A 340 -26.61 11.76 23.65
N ARG A 341 -26.71 11.62 22.33
CA ARG A 341 -27.95 11.20 21.66
C ARG A 341 -28.13 9.71 21.91
N ARG A 342 -29.26 9.32 22.47
CA ARG A 342 -29.57 7.92 22.83
C ARG A 342 -29.53 6.93 21.66
N GLU A 343 -29.77 7.39 20.43
CA GLU A 343 -29.67 6.57 19.21
C GLU A 343 -29.13 7.41 18.06
N SER A 344 -27.81 7.37 17.86
CA SER A 344 -27.17 8.06 16.73
C SER A 344 -26.89 7.06 15.60
N TYR A 345 -27.76 7.00 14.60
CA TYR A 345 -27.52 6.18 13.40
C TYR A 345 -26.58 6.90 12.42
N PRO A 346 -25.73 6.14 11.70
CA PRO A 346 -25.03 6.65 10.53
C PRO A 346 -26.02 7.19 9.47
N PRO A 347 -25.60 8.08 8.57
CA PRO A 347 -26.43 8.49 7.43
C PRO A 347 -26.97 7.33 6.59
N PHE A 348 -26.16 6.28 6.43
CA PHE A 348 -26.57 4.99 5.85
C PHE A 348 -26.15 3.85 6.79
N LEU A 349 -27.07 2.93 7.06
CA LEU A 349 -26.82 1.70 7.81
C LEU A 349 -27.63 0.56 7.24
N LEU A 350 -26.94 -0.50 6.82
CA LEU A 350 -27.52 -1.82 6.57
C LEU A 350 -27.11 -2.74 7.71
N ARG A 351 -28.06 -3.11 8.57
CA ARG A 351 -27.77 -3.94 9.72
C ARG A 351 -27.53 -5.39 9.34
N TRP A 352 -28.34 -5.87 8.41
CA TRP A 352 -28.38 -7.27 8.05
C TRP A 352 -28.86 -7.46 6.59
N ALA A 353 -28.14 -8.23 5.79
CA ALA A 353 -28.64 -8.69 4.50
C ALA A 353 -28.38 -10.18 4.32
N GLU A 354 -29.35 -10.85 3.71
CA GLU A 354 -29.23 -12.22 3.20
C GLU A 354 -29.29 -12.19 1.67
N VAL A 355 -28.38 -12.92 1.04
CA VAL A 355 -28.26 -12.94 -0.41
C VAL A 355 -28.21 -14.38 -0.88
N ASP A 356 -29.18 -14.77 -1.70
CA ASP A 356 -29.14 -16.02 -2.45
C ASP A 356 -28.64 -15.71 -3.85
N LEU A 357 -27.49 -16.27 -4.20
CA LEU A 357 -26.89 -16.06 -5.50
C LEU A 357 -26.68 -17.36 -6.25
N GLU A 358 -26.82 -17.31 -7.56
CA GLU A 358 -26.61 -18.41 -8.47
C GLU A 358 -25.55 -18.02 -9.50
N ILE A 359 -24.46 -18.78 -9.54
CA ILE A 359 -23.45 -18.66 -10.58
C ILE A 359 -23.78 -19.72 -11.64
N GLY A 360 -24.23 -19.25 -12.80
CA GLY A 360 -24.60 -20.10 -13.91
C GLY A 360 -23.44 -20.43 -14.84
N GLY A 361 -23.71 -21.27 -15.85
CA GLY A 361 -22.79 -21.61 -16.93
C GLY A 361 -21.87 -22.79 -16.64
N ARG A 362 -20.87 -22.95 -17.52
CA ARG A 362 -19.80 -23.97 -17.38
C ARG A 362 -18.66 -23.51 -16.47
N SER A 363 -18.90 -22.52 -15.62
CA SER A 363 -17.90 -22.04 -14.68
C SER A 363 -17.61 -23.10 -13.60
N VAL A 364 -16.36 -23.18 -13.20
CA VAL A 364 -15.90 -23.98 -12.06
C VAL A 364 -16.64 -23.60 -10.76
N ALA A 365 -17.06 -22.35 -10.66
CA ALA A 365 -17.82 -21.82 -9.54
C ALA A 365 -19.34 -21.93 -9.73
N ALA A 366 -19.83 -22.68 -10.74
CA ALA A 366 -21.27 -22.84 -10.95
C ALA A 366 -21.94 -23.50 -9.75
N GLY A 367 -23.06 -22.93 -9.29
CA GLY A 367 -23.79 -23.43 -8.14
C GLY A 367 -24.55 -22.34 -7.41
N ARG A 368 -25.23 -22.72 -6.34
CA ARG A 368 -25.97 -21.82 -5.47
C ARG A 368 -25.17 -21.53 -4.21
N TYR A 369 -25.13 -20.26 -3.84
CA TYR A 369 -24.43 -19.77 -2.66
C TYR A 369 -25.38 -18.97 -1.80
N ALA A 370 -25.23 -19.09 -0.49
CA ALA A 370 -25.87 -18.22 0.47
C ALA A 370 -24.83 -17.28 1.08
N ALA A 371 -25.14 -15.99 1.05
CA ALA A 371 -24.29 -14.98 1.66
C ALA A 371 -25.07 -14.16 2.70
N ARG A 372 -24.35 -13.66 3.69
CA ARG A 372 -24.85 -12.82 4.78
C ARG A 372 -23.92 -11.64 4.96
N LEU A 373 -24.48 -10.44 4.95
CA LEU A 373 -23.76 -9.19 5.19
C LEU A 373 -24.31 -8.51 6.43
N GLU A 374 -23.45 -8.12 7.34
CA GLU A 374 -23.80 -7.42 8.58
C GLU A 374 -23.06 -6.11 8.71
N GLY A 375 -23.73 -5.08 9.21
CA GLY A 375 -23.12 -3.85 9.70
C GLY A 375 -22.53 -2.93 8.65
N LEU A 376 -22.96 -3.02 7.36
CA LEU A 376 -22.50 -2.10 6.33
C LEU A 376 -23.06 -0.70 6.60
N ASN A 377 -22.18 0.30 6.74
CA ASN A 377 -22.59 1.64 7.10
C ASN A 377 -21.64 2.71 6.59
N SER A 378 -22.12 3.98 6.55
CA SER A 378 -21.34 5.14 6.06
C SER A 378 -20.50 5.83 7.15
N ALA A 379 -20.62 5.44 8.42
CA ALA A 379 -19.84 6.02 9.52
C ALA A 379 -19.47 4.93 10.56
N PRO A 380 -18.51 4.06 10.25
CA PRO A 380 -18.14 2.92 11.09
C PRO A 380 -17.71 3.30 12.50
N ALA A 381 -17.01 4.42 12.66
CA ALA A 381 -16.60 4.93 13.96
C ALA A 381 -17.81 5.29 14.87
N LEU A 382 -18.92 5.75 14.25
CA LEU A 382 -20.16 6.04 14.97
C LEU A 382 -20.93 4.77 15.30
N TYR A 383 -20.96 3.81 14.37
CA TYR A 383 -21.67 2.54 14.55
C TYR A 383 -20.94 1.59 15.52
N GLY A 384 -19.61 1.69 15.61
CA GLY A 384 -18.78 0.94 16.55
C GLY A 384 -18.60 -0.54 16.23
N ARG A 385 -19.04 -1.01 15.05
CA ARG A 385 -18.90 -2.40 14.61
C ARG A 385 -18.37 -2.47 13.18
N PRO A 386 -17.54 -3.48 12.86
CA PRO A 386 -17.09 -3.70 11.49
C PRO A 386 -18.24 -4.21 10.61
N ALA A 387 -18.11 -4.02 9.30
CA ALA A 387 -18.94 -4.72 8.35
C ALA A 387 -18.37 -6.12 8.08
N VAL A 388 -19.22 -7.14 8.06
CA VAL A 388 -18.79 -8.53 7.87
C VAL A 388 -19.67 -9.23 6.85
N LEU A 389 -19.03 -9.82 5.85
CA LEU A 389 -19.67 -10.65 4.84
C LEU A 389 -19.22 -12.10 5.03
N TRP A 390 -20.18 -13.02 5.08
CA TRP A 390 -19.95 -14.45 4.96
C TRP A 390 -20.66 -14.96 3.71
N ALA A 391 -20.01 -15.86 2.98
CA ALA A 391 -20.65 -16.60 1.91
C ALA A 391 -20.22 -18.07 1.95
N ARG A 392 -21.14 -18.96 1.59
CA ARG A 392 -20.88 -20.39 1.52
C ARG A 392 -21.62 -21.00 0.34
N TRP A 393 -21.06 -22.04 -0.23
CA TRP A 393 -21.74 -22.86 -1.21
C TRP A 393 -22.85 -23.69 -0.55
N VAL A 394 -24.02 -23.81 -1.22
CA VAL A 394 -25.21 -24.49 -0.66
C VAL A 394 -25.59 -25.72 -1.47
N ALA A 395 -25.64 -25.61 -2.78
CA ALA A 395 -26.03 -26.71 -3.67
C ALA A 395 -25.73 -26.40 -5.14
N GLY A 396 -25.63 -27.46 -5.97
CA GLY A 396 -25.48 -27.37 -7.42
C GLY A 396 -24.09 -27.83 -7.88
N GLY A 397 -23.97 -28.41 -9.07
CA GLY A 397 -22.72 -28.97 -9.58
C GLY A 397 -22.43 -30.39 -9.10
N THR A 398 -21.34 -30.96 -9.61
CA THR A 398 -20.87 -32.31 -9.27
C THR A 398 -20.14 -32.29 -7.93
N SER A 399 -20.81 -32.75 -6.87
CA SER A 399 -20.28 -33.26 -5.59
C SER A 399 -19.27 -32.36 -4.81
N ASP A 400 -18.94 -32.71 -3.64
CA ASP A 400 -17.82 -32.39 -2.71
C ASP A 400 -17.21 -30.97 -2.68
N LEU A 401 -17.81 -29.98 -3.35
CA LEU A 401 -17.34 -28.61 -3.31
C LEU A 401 -17.69 -27.96 -1.95
N GLU A 402 -16.68 -27.71 -1.14
CA GLU A 402 -16.81 -26.85 0.03
C GLU A 402 -16.27 -25.45 -0.30
N SER A 403 -17.08 -24.42 -0.13
CA SER A 403 -16.62 -23.04 -0.26
C SER A 403 -17.05 -22.20 0.92
N GLN A 404 -16.12 -21.41 1.42
CA GLN A 404 -16.35 -20.45 2.50
C GLN A 404 -15.60 -19.16 2.18
N LEU A 405 -16.32 -18.05 2.21
CA LEU A 405 -15.75 -16.70 2.13
C LEU A 405 -16.12 -15.93 3.38
N ARG A 406 -15.13 -15.28 3.98
CA ARG A 406 -15.32 -14.29 5.05
C ARG A 406 -14.58 -13.03 4.69
N LEU A 407 -15.28 -11.91 4.65
CA LEU A 407 -14.73 -10.58 4.47
C LEU A 407 -15.08 -9.75 5.71
N VAL A 408 -14.11 -9.10 6.31
CA VAL A 408 -14.29 -8.17 7.43
C VAL A 408 -13.71 -6.82 7.03
N MET A 409 -14.53 -5.77 7.11
CA MET A 409 -14.11 -4.39 6.89
C MET A 409 -14.18 -3.63 8.22
N SER A 410 -13.04 -3.44 8.87
CA SER A 410 -12.95 -2.77 10.16
C SER A 410 -12.41 -1.36 10.02
N HIS A 411 -13.32 -0.42 9.79
CA HIS A 411 -13.07 1.01 9.68
C HIS A 411 -13.50 1.78 10.95
N VAL A 412 -13.68 1.06 12.06
CA VAL A 412 -14.11 1.63 13.34
C VAL A 412 -13.04 2.51 13.96
N SER A 413 -11.78 2.11 13.81
CA SER A 413 -10.61 2.82 14.33
C SER A 413 -9.52 2.95 13.29
N ARG A 414 -8.54 3.81 13.53
CA ARG A 414 -7.32 3.90 12.69
C ARG A 414 -6.16 3.14 13.35
N PRO A 415 -5.30 2.47 12.58
CA PRO A 415 -5.38 2.25 11.13
C PRO A 415 -6.57 1.36 10.75
N VAL A 416 -7.12 1.56 9.54
CA VAL A 416 -8.17 0.70 8.94
C VAL A 416 -7.62 -0.72 8.82
N ARG A 417 -8.46 -1.71 9.14
CA ARG A 417 -8.08 -3.13 9.06
C ARG A 417 -9.16 -3.90 8.32
N ASP A 418 -8.78 -4.48 7.18
CA ASP A 418 -9.65 -5.31 6.39
C ASP A 418 -9.06 -6.72 6.27
N SER A 419 -9.91 -7.73 6.19
CA SER A 419 -9.46 -9.10 5.95
C SER A 419 -10.40 -9.85 5.02
N VAL A 420 -9.82 -10.64 4.13
CA VAL A 420 -10.52 -11.57 3.24
C VAL A 420 -9.97 -12.96 3.48
N GLN A 421 -10.83 -13.90 3.79
CA GLN A 421 -10.51 -15.30 3.93
C GLN A 421 -11.39 -16.11 2.99
N LEU A 422 -10.77 -16.85 2.08
CA LEU A 422 -11.47 -17.72 1.14
C LEU A 422 -10.90 -19.13 1.27
N ARG A 423 -11.77 -20.10 1.40
CA ARG A 423 -11.44 -21.52 1.39
C ARG A 423 -12.33 -22.23 0.39
N LEU A 424 -11.71 -22.88 -0.57
CA LEU A 424 -12.39 -23.71 -1.57
C LEU A 424 -11.75 -25.09 -1.53
N ARG A 425 -12.54 -26.15 -1.48
CA ARG A 425 -12.07 -27.53 -1.51
C ARG A 425 -12.76 -28.30 -2.61
N GLY A 426 -12.03 -29.22 -3.23
CA GLY A 426 -12.55 -30.08 -4.27
C GLY A 426 -12.99 -29.33 -5.54
N VAL A 427 -12.46 -28.14 -5.78
CA VAL A 427 -12.82 -27.33 -6.94
C VAL A 427 -12.22 -27.94 -8.20
N PRO A 428 -13.02 -28.27 -9.23
CA PRO A 428 -12.47 -28.61 -10.55
C PRO A 428 -11.77 -27.38 -11.13
N LEU A 429 -10.47 -27.49 -11.32
CA LEU A 429 -9.66 -26.38 -11.78
C LEU A 429 -9.47 -26.42 -13.30
N PRO A 430 -9.46 -25.26 -13.99
CA PRO A 430 -9.33 -25.24 -15.44
C PRO A 430 -7.91 -25.64 -15.88
N THR A 431 -7.81 -26.07 -17.12
CA THR A 431 -6.51 -26.22 -17.78
C THR A 431 -5.85 -24.86 -17.94
N VAL A 432 -4.56 -24.77 -17.62
CA VAL A 432 -3.77 -23.54 -17.63
C VAL A 432 -2.62 -23.69 -18.61
N THR A 433 -2.35 -22.65 -19.39
CA THR A 433 -1.16 -22.59 -20.24
C THR A 433 0.05 -22.16 -19.40
N VAL A 434 1.10 -22.98 -19.40
CA VAL A 434 2.39 -22.65 -18.82
C VAL A 434 3.34 -22.29 -19.97
N ALA A 435 3.31 -21.02 -20.35
CA ALA A 435 3.98 -20.53 -21.57
C ALA A 435 5.51 -20.80 -21.54
N ALA A 436 6.12 -20.70 -20.36
CA ALA A 436 7.56 -20.88 -20.17
C ALA A 436 8.06 -22.29 -20.59
N VAL A 437 7.19 -23.30 -20.53
CA VAL A 437 7.51 -24.67 -20.94
C VAL A 437 6.74 -25.13 -22.18
N GLY A 438 5.90 -24.27 -22.74
CA GLY A 438 5.08 -24.61 -23.90
C GLY A 438 4.10 -25.76 -23.62
N ALA A 439 3.51 -25.78 -22.43
CA ALA A 439 2.65 -26.88 -21.98
C ALA A 439 1.27 -26.38 -21.55
N LEU A 440 0.29 -27.26 -21.69
CA LEU A 440 -1.01 -27.18 -21.03
C LEU A 440 -0.93 -28.02 -19.74
N MET A 441 -1.29 -27.41 -18.62
CA MET A 441 -1.38 -28.08 -17.33
C MET A 441 -2.85 -28.25 -16.96
N GLY A 442 -3.36 -29.45 -17.03
CA GLY A 442 -4.66 -29.84 -16.53
C GLY A 442 -4.60 -30.01 -15.02
N LEU A 443 -5.23 -29.09 -14.30
CA LEU A 443 -5.08 -29.01 -12.84
C LEU A 443 -5.94 -30.02 -12.07
N GLY A 444 -6.92 -30.66 -12.72
CA GLY A 444 -7.81 -31.61 -12.05
C GLY A 444 -8.64 -30.96 -10.94
N ALA A 445 -8.89 -31.67 -9.86
CA ALA A 445 -9.51 -31.11 -8.67
C ALA A 445 -8.43 -30.61 -7.70
N GLY A 446 -8.72 -29.49 -7.03
CA GLY A 446 -7.78 -28.89 -6.08
C GLY A 446 -8.43 -28.08 -5.00
N ASP A 447 -7.60 -27.64 -4.06
CA ASP A 447 -7.98 -26.82 -2.93
C ASP A 447 -7.33 -25.44 -3.05
N LEU A 448 -8.06 -24.39 -2.68
CA LEU A 448 -7.57 -23.02 -2.69
C LEU A 448 -7.83 -22.37 -1.33
N ALA A 449 -6.79 -21.78 -0.75
CA ALA A 449 -6.86 -21.01 0.47
C ALA A 449 -6.28 -19.61 0.24
N LEU A 450 -7.07 -18.57 0.48
CA LEU A 450 -6.65 -17.18 0.42
C LEU A 450 -6.84 -16.54 1.79
N ASP A 451 -5.78 -15.93 2.30
CA ASP A 451 -5.81 -15.02 3.44
C ASP A 451 -5.21 -13.68 2.98
N LEU A 452 -5.99 -12.63 3.05
CA LEU A 452 -5.57 -11.29 2.67
C LEU A 452 -5.92 -10.32 3.80
N PHE A 453 -4.94 -9.54 4.23
CA PHE A 453 -5.07 -8.56 5.29
C PHE A 453 -4.61 -7.20 4.77
N ARG A 454 -5.35 -6.16 5.15
CA ARG A 454 -4.98 -4.77 4.91
C ARG A 454 -4.91 -4.04 6.24
N THR A 455 -3.82 -3.31 6.47
CA THR A 455 -3.69 -2.41 7.62
C THR A 455 -3.23 -1.04 7.11
N GLY A 456 -4.14 -0.08 7.13
CA GLY A 456 -3.93 1.23 6.50
C GLY A 456 -3.70 1.10 5.00
N ASP A 457 -2.52 1.49 4.53
CA ASP A 457 -2.11 1.38 3.12
C ASP A 457 -1.29 0.10 2.83
N GLN A 458 -1.03 -0.72 3.84
CA GLN A 458 -0.25 -1.94 3.68
C GLN A 458 -1.14 -3.15 3.48
N LEU A 459 -0.80 -3.92 2.46
CA LEU A 459 -1.42 -5.18 2.10
C LEU A 459 -0.48 -6.33 2.46
N GLU A 460 -1.02 -7.38 3.04
CA GLU A 460 -0.33 -8.64 3.29
C GLU A 460 -1.27 -9.78 2.94
N GLY A 461 -0.83 -10.69 2.09
CA GLY A 461 -1.68 -11.79 1.65
C GLY A 461 -0.92 -13.04 1.29
N ARG A 462 -1.60 -14.17 1.46
CA ARG A 462 -1.13 -15.49 1.07
C ARG A 462 -2.25 -16.23 0.36
N LEU A 463 -1.97 -16.70 -0.84
CA LEU A 463 -2.81 -17.62 -1.58
C LEU A 463 -2.06 -18.94 -1.69
N LEU A 464 -2.68 -20.01 -1.25
CA LEU A 464 -2.19 -21.38 -1.42
C LEU A 464 -3.15 -22.10 -2.36
N TRP A 465 -2.59 -22.71 -3.38
CA TRP A 465 -3.31 -23.51 -4.35
C TRP A 465 -2.67 -24.90 -4.43
N GLU A 466 -3.45 -25.92 -4.20
CA GLU A 466 -3.01 -27.31 -4.25
C GLU A 466 -3.87 -28.08 -5.26
N SER A 467 -3.24 -28.69 -6.24
CA SER A 467 -3.89 -29.52 -7.25
C SER A 467 -3.40 -30.96 -7.15
N ARG A 468 -4.31 -31.89 -7.34
CA ARG A 468 -4.05 -33.33 -7.35
C ARG A 468 -4.37 -33.92 -8.71
N ASN A 469 -3.61 -34.94 -9.11
CA ASN A 469 -3.77 -35.59 -10.41
C ASN A 469 -3.59 -34.64 -11.60
N VAL A 470 -2.57 -33.79 -11.53
CA VAL A 470 -2.22 -32.85 -12.60
C VAL A 470 -1.78 -33.63 -13.84
N SER A 471 -2.29 -33.24 -15.00
CA SER A 471 -1.84 -33.73 -16.32
C SER A 471 -1.05 -32.64 -17.03
N TRP A 472 -0.02 -33.05 -17.76
CA TRP A 472 0.80 -32.17 -18.56
C TRP A 472 0.71 -32.58 -20.02
N GLU A 473 0.29 -31.67 -20.88
CA GLU A 473 0.17 -31.87 -22.31
C GLU A 473 0.97 -30.81 -23.07
N PRO A 474 1.72 -31.20 -24.11
CA PRO A 474 2.40 -30.22 -24.95
C PRO A 474 1.39 -29.35 -25.68
N LEU A 475 1.68 -28.06 -25.82
CA LEU A 475 0.83 -27.13 -26.55
C LEU A 475 0.79 -27.51 -28.03
N ALA A 476 -0.41 -27.65 -28.61
CA ALA A 476 -0.60 -28.05 -29.99
C ALA A 476 0.19 -27.13 -30.95
N GLY A 477 0.94 -27.71 -31.89
CA GLY A 477 1.79 -26.99 -32.84
C GLY A 477 3.23 -26.68 -32.36
N ARG A 478 3.57 -27.01 -31.10
CA ARG A 478 4.91 -26.85 -30.54
C ARG A 478 5.52 -28.15 -30.04
N LEU A 479 5.36 -29.26 -30.79
CA LEU A 479 6.10 -30.50 -30.49
C LEU A 479 7.62 -30.29 -30.37
N ALA A 480 8.17 -29.32 -31.10
CA ALA A 480 9.56 -28.86 -30.96
C ALA A 480 9.84 -28.16 -29.61
N SER A 481 8.82 -27.82 -28.79
CA SER A 481 9.00 -27.18 -27.51
C SER A 481 9.42 -28.11 -26.37
N GLN A 482 9.34 -29.43 -26.57
CA GLN A 482 9.81 -30.42 -25.58
C GLN A 482 11.35 -30.47 -25.47
N GLY A 483 12.07 -29.82 -26.42
CA GLY A 483 13.52 -29.84 -26.47
C GLY A 483 14.08 -31.17 -26.96
N ASP A 484 15.39 -31.23 -27.06
CA ASP A 484 16.13 -32.44 -27.44
C ASP A 484 17.01 -32.88 -26.26
N PRO A 485 16.72 -34.03 -25.64
CA PRO A 485 17.53 -34.54 -24.52
C PRO A 485 18.95 -34.94 -24.94
N SER A 486 19.21 -35.16 -26.24
CA SER A 486 20.54 -35.46 -26.80
C SER A 486 21.33 -34.21 -27.19
N ALA A 487 20.71 -33.03 -27.11
CA ALA A 487 21.39 -31.77 -27.39
C ALA A 487 22.53 -31.51 -26.38
N PRO A 488 23.54 -30.71 -26.76
CA PRO A 488 24.66 -30.40 -25.87
C PRO A 488 24.17 -29.80 -24.54
N VAL A 489 24.75 -30.28 -23.44
CA VAL A 489 24.44 -29.77 -22.09
C VAL A 489 24.62 -28.27 -22.03
N GLY A 490 23.60 -27.56 -21.51
CA GLY A 490 23.57 -26.10 -21.45
C GLY A 490 22.97 -25.41 -22.69
N SER A 491 22.60 -26.16 -23.74
CA SER A 491 21.80 -25.61 -24.85
C SER A 491 20.33 -25.41 -24.43
N GLU A 492 19.64 -24.52 -25.13
CA GLU A 492 18.22 -24.27 -24.88
C GLU A 492 17.35 -25.52 -25.11
N ALA A 493 17.65 -26.28 -26.15
CA ALA A 493 16.92 -27.52 -26.46
C ALA A 493 17.09 -28.57 -25.36
N TRP A 494 18.30 -28.76 -24.87
CA TRP A 494 18.59 -29.64 -23.73
C TRP A 494 17.89 -29.18 -22.44
N ALA A 495 17.97 -27.89 -22.17
CA ALA A 495 17.37 -27.30 -20.97
C ALA A 495 15.83 -27.42 -20.98
N ARG A 496 15.18 -27.19 -22.14
CA ARG A 496 13.74 -27.43 -22.29
C ARG A 496 13.38 -28.89 -22.07
N ALA A 497 14.17 -29.82 -22.61
CA ALA A 497 13.94 -31.26 -22.40
C ALA A 497 14.07 -31.65 -20.93
N LEU A 498 15.05 -31.10 -20.20
CA LEU A 498 15.21 -31.33 -18.77
C LEU A 498 14.02 -30.80 -17.97
N VAL A 499 13.59 -29.56 -18.23
CA VAL A 499 12.43 -28.94 -17.56
C VAL A 499 11.16 -29.75 -17.87
N TRP A 500 10.93 -30.09 -19.15
CA TRP A 500 9.78 -30.90 -19.55
C TRP A 500 9.73 -32.25 -18.82
N ARG A 501 10.83 -32.98 -18.81
CA ARG A 501 10.95 -34.28 -18.11
C ARG A 501 10.66 -34.16 -16.61
N THR A 502 11.12 -33.08 -16.01
CA THR A 502 10.89 -32.81 -14.59
C THR A 502 9.43 -32.49 -14.31
N VAL A 503 8.83 -31.55 -15.06
CA VAL A 503 7.44 -31.13 -14.79
C VAL A 503 6.43 -32.22 -15.15
N SER A 504 6.64 -32.95 -16.24
CA SER A 504 5.73 -34.02 -16.69
C SER A 504 5.66 -35.22 -15.73
N SER A 505 6.64 -35.37 -14.85
CA SER A 505 6.64 -36.40 -13.80
C SER A 505 5.78 -36.01 -12.59
N LEU A 506 5.46 -34.75 -12.42
CA LEU A 506 4.75 -34.25 -11.24
C LEU A 506 3.24 -34.46 -11.37
N ARG A 507 2.64 -35.12 -10.40
CA ARG A 507 1.20 -35.38 -10.30
C ARG A 507 0.48 -34.41 -9.35
N ASN A 508 1.20 -33.86 -8.40
CA ASN A 508 0.67 -32.90 -7.44
C ASN A 508 1.41 -31.57 -7.60
N VAL A 509 0.65 -30.49 -7.71
CA VAL A 509 1.20 -29.14 -7.85
C VAL A 509 0.66 -28.27 -6.73
N ALA A 510 1.56 -27.67 -5.98
CA ALA A 510 1.26 -26.67 -4.96
C ALA A 510 1.91 -25.34 -5.37
N ILE A 511 1.10 -24.28 -5.38
CA ILE A 511 1.54 -22.91 -5.72
C ILE A 511 1.18 -22.01 -4.55
N GLU A 512 2.17 -21.37 -3.95
CA GLU A 512 2.02 -20.35 -2.94
C GLU A 512 2.31 -18.99 -3.56
N VAL A 513 1.34 -18.07 -3.46
CA VAL A 513 1.50 -16.67 -3.86
C VAL A 513 1.47 -15.82 -2.61
N ARG A 514 2.46 -14.96 -2.44
CA ARG A 514 2.49 -13.92 -1.41
C ARG A 514 2.33 -12.57 -2.05
N VAL A 515 1.50 -11.73 -1.43
CA VAL A 515 1.27 -10.35 -1.83
C VAL A 515 1.60 -9.48 -0.63
N TRP A 516 2.43 -8.44 -0.81
CA TRP A 516 2.77 -7.54 0.29
C TRP A 516 3.11 -6.14 -0.21
N GLY A 517 3.08 -5.16 0.70
CA GLY A 517 3.44 -3.78 0.40
C GLY A 517 2.25 -2.85 0.25
N PRO A 518 2.44 -1.63 -0.26
CA PRO A 518 1.36 -0.65 -0.40
C PRO A 518 0.29 -1.13 -1.39
N VAL A 519 -0.99 -0.85 -1.08
CA VAL A 519 -2.14 -1.24 -1.93
C VAL A 519 -1.99 -0.71 -3.36
N SER A 520 -1.41 0.49 -3.52
CA SER A 520 -1.22 1.13 -4.83
C SER A 520 -0.15 0.45 -5.71
N ALA A 521 0.80 -0.28 -5.09
CA ALA A 521 1.90 -0.95 -5.80
C ALA A 521 2.33 -2.22 -5.04
N PRO A 522 1.47 -3.24 -4.92
CA PRO A 522 1.78 -4.45 -4.19
C PRO A 522 2.88 -5.24 -4.91
N ARG A 523 3.70 -5.92 -4.11
CA ARG A 523 4.71 -6.87 -4.58
C ARG A 523 4.15 -8.26 -4.58
N LEU A 524 4.58 -9.08 -5.52
CA LEU A 524 4.17 -10.46 -5.67
C LEU A 524 5.38 -11.39 -5.54
N GLY A 525 5.22 -12.47 -4.78
CA GLY A 525 6.16 -13.57 -4.73
C GLY A 525 5.45 -14.88 -5.05
N VAL A 526 6.00 -15.69 -5.93
CA VAL A 526 5.45 -16.99 -6.32
C VAL A 526 6.41 -18.09 -5.94
N ARG A 527 5.91 -19.11 -5.25
CA ARG A 527 6.65 -20.33 -4.93
C ARG A 527 5.84 -21.55 -5.36
N SER A 528 6.50 -22.60 -5.78
CA SER A 528 5.84 -23.85 -6.12
C SER A 528 6.77 -25.04 -5.87
N ASN A 529 6.19 -26.21 -5.62
CA ASN A 529 6.97 -27.44 -5.61
C ASN A 529 7.55 -27.76 -7.00
N VAL A 530 6.85 -27.40 -8.08
CA VAL A 530 7.36 -27.51 -9.46
C VAL A 530 8.66 -26.71 -9.61
N GLY A 531 8.66 -25.45 -9.15
CA GLY A 531 9.85 -24.60 -9.19
C GLY A 531 11.01 -25.18 -8.35
N GLN A 532 10.70 -25.83 -7.23
CA GLN A 532 11.71 -26.49 -6.39
C GLN A 532 12.35 -27.68 -7.13
N GLU A 533 11.55 -28.58 -7.72
CA GLU A 533 12.04 -29.73 -8.45
C GLU A 533 12.84 -29.33 -9.69
N VAL A 534 12.35 -28.38 -10.47
CA VAL A 534 13.08 -27.85 -11.64
C VAL A 534 14.38 -27.17 -11.22
N SER A 535 14.37 -26.38 -10.14
CA SER A 535 15.57 -25.76 -9.57
C SER A 535 16.63 -26.81 -9.20
N GLN A 536 16.21 -27.85 -8.48
CA GLN A 536 17.12 -28.93 -8.07
C GLN A 536 17.68 -29.68 -9.28
N ALA A 537 16.86 -29.97 -10.29
CA ALA A 537 17.31 -30.62 -11.51
C ALA A 537 18.34 -29.75 -12.27
N LEU A 538 18.06 -28.47 -12.46
CA LEU A 538 18.97 -27.54 -13.11
C LEU A 538 20.27 -27.34 -12.32
N ARG A 539 20.21 -27.19 -11.00
CA ARG A 539 21.42 -27.05 -10.16
C ARG A 539 22.33 -28.27 -10.19
N ARG A 540 21.78 -29.46 -10.24
CA ARG A 540 22.58 -30.66 -10.35
C ARG A 540 23.37 -30.72 -11.65
N GLU A 541 22.76 -30.29 -12.75
CA GLU A 541 23.34 -30.42 -14.09
C GLU A 541 24.28 -29.24 -14.47
N ILE A 542 23.93 -28.00 -14.09
CA ILE A 542 24.66 -26.81 -14.58
C ILE A 542 25.03 -25.78 -13.48
N GLY A 543 24.81 -26.13 -12.21
CA GLY A 543 24.97 -25.15 -11.13
C GLY A 543 26.38 -24.56 -11.00
N ALA A 544 27.43 -25.38 -11.25
CA ALA A 544 28.81 -24.91 -11.16
C ALA A 544 29.16 -23.87 -12.25
N GLU A 545 28.63 -24.03 -13.45
CA GLU A 545 28.87 -23.08 -14.57
C GLU A 545 28.19 -21.73 -14.31
N VAL A 546 26.95 -21.77 -13.81
CA VAL A 546 26.22 -20.57 -13.45
C VAL A 546 26.90 -19.82 -12.31
N ALA A 547 27.38 -20.51 -11.29
CA ALA A 547 28.11 -19.90 -10.18
C ALA A 547 29.38 -19.17 -10.65
N ARG A 548 30.15 -19.78 -11.56
CA ARG A 548 31.33 -19.16 -12.16
C ARG A 548 30.98 -17.91 -12.98
N ALA A 549 29.89 -17.94 -13.71
CA ALA A 549 29.40 -16.80 -14.48
C ALA A 549 28.95 -15.65 -13.57
N GLU A 550 28.23 -15.97 -12.49
CA GLU A 550 27.82 -14.97 -11.50
C GLU A 550 28.99 -14.26 -10.81
N GLN A 551 30.03 -15.03 -10.45
CA GLN A 551 31.24 -14.45 -9.88
C GLN A 551 31.93 -13.46 -10.84
N ARG A 552 32.01 -13.79 -12.15
CA ARG A 552 32.56 -12.87 -13.17
C ARG A 552 31.73 -11.59 -13.30
N ILE A 553 30.40 -11.70 -13.27
CA ILE A 553 29.52 -10.51 -13.33
C ILE A 553 29.74 -9.63 -12.10
N ARG A 554 29.78 -10.22 -10.92
CA ARG A 554 30.03 -9.46 -9.68
C ARG A 554 31.37 -8.75 -9.73
N ALA A 555 32.43 -9.47 -10.10
CA ALA A 555 33.77 -8.89 -10.24
C ALA A 555 33.83 -7.73 -11.24
N GLU A 556 33.08 -7.80 -12.34
CA GLU A 556 33.07 -6.73 -13.32
C GLU A 556 32.29 -5.49 -12.84
N VAL A 557 31.12 -5.68 -12.22
CA VAL A 557 30.37 -4.56 -11.60
C VAL A 557 31.23 -3.91 -10.52
N ASP A 558 31.84 -4.72 -9.63
CA ASP A 558 32.71 -4.22 -8.57
C ASP A 558 33.87 -3.42 -9.13
N ARG A 559 34.52 -3.91 -10.17
CA ARG A 559 35.61 -3.19 -10.84
C ARG A 559 35.19 -1.80 -11.32
N ILE A 560 33.95 -1.65 -11.79
CA ILE A 560 33.44 -0.37 -12.30
C ILE A 560 33.09 0.58 -11.14
N VAL A 561 32.48 0.09 -10.07
CA VAL A 561 31.89 0.94 -9.01
C VAL A 561 32.82 1.18 -7.84
N GLU A 562 33.81 0.31 -7.59
CA GLU A 562 34.61 0.27 -6.36
C GLU A 562 35.35 1.58 -6.08
N ALA A 563 35.92 2.21 -7.11
CA ALA A 563 36.67 3.46 -6.96
C ALA A 563 35.79 4.59 -6.43
N GLN A 564 34.57 4.72 -6.97
CA GLN A 564 33.61 5.76 -6.58
C GLN A 564 33.02 5.49 -5.19
N VAL A 565 32.72 4.23 -4.88
CA VAL A 565 32.19 3.83 -3.55
C VAL A 565 33.22 4.12 -2.47
N ARG A 566 34.48 3.69 -2.66
CA ARG A 566 35.58 3.96 -1.70
C ARG A 566 35.83 5.47 -1.54
N GLU A 567 35.72 6.24 -2.59
CA GLU A 567 35.85 7.69 -2.51
C GLU A 567 34.76 8.31 -1.63
N VAL A 568 33.49 7.89 -1.79
CA VAL A 568 32.37 8.37 -0.98
C VAL A 568 32.50 7.91 0.48
N GLU A 569 32.86 6.65 0.71
CA GLU A 569 33.13 6.13 2.05
C GLU A 569 34.23 6.93 2.77
N GLY A 570 35.32 7.24 2.05
CA GLY A 570 36.39 8.08 2.55
C GLY A 570 35.92 9.49 2.91
N LYS A 571 35.08 10.09 2.07
CA LYS A 571 34.47 11.40 2.34
C LYS A 571 33.53 11.39 3.54
N VAL A 572 32.68 10.38 3.68
CA VAL A 572 31.82 10.23 4.86
C VAL A 572 32.66 10.06 6.14
N ALA A 573 33.74 9.27 6.08
CA ALA A 573 34.66 9.10 7.20
C ALA A 573 35.38 10.41 7.56
N GLU A 574 35.82 11.21 6.55
CA GLU A 574 36.42 12.53 6.76
C GLU A 574 35.44 13.48 7.48
N VAL A 575 34.19 13.55 6.99
CA VAL A 575 33.15 14.40 7.57
C VAL A 575 32.79 13.94 8.98
N ARG A 576 32.75 12.63 9.24
CA ARG A 576 32.56 12.07 10.56
C ARG A 576 33.69 12.49 11.53
N SER A 577 34.93 12.36 11.09
CA SER A 577 36.07 12.75 11.92
C SER A 577 36.09 14.25 12.22
N LEU A 578 35.66 15.08 11.26
CA LEU A 578 35.49 16.52 11.44
C LEU A 578 34.38 16.85 12.45
N ALA A 579 33.26 16.19 12.38
CA ALA A 579 32.14 16.40 13.30
C ALA A 579 32.48 15.90 14.70
N GLU A 580 32.98 14.70 14.85
CA GLU A 580 33.29 14.10 16.16
C GLU A 580 34.54 14.67 16.81
N GLY A 581 35.58 14.97 16.03
CA GLY A 581 36.86 15.46 16.55
C GLY A 581 36.90 16.96 16.74
N GLU A 582 36.68 17.73 15.70
CA GLU A 582 36.87 19.20 15.72
C GLU A 582 35.75 19.90 16.52
N LEU A 583 34.48 19.46 16.37
CA LEU A 583 33.39 20.03 17.15
C LEU A 583 33.56 19.73 18.64
N ALA A 584 33.91 18.48 19.01
CA ALA A 584 34.14 18.10 20.38
C ALA A 584 35.30 18.89 21.02
N ARG A 585 36.39 19.10 20.26
CA ARG A 585 37.52 19.90 20.72
C ARG A 585 37.10 21.35 20.96
N ARG A 586 36.43 21.98 20.03
CA ARG A 586 35.94 23.37 20.15
C ARG A 586 34.96 23.53 21.31
N ARG A 587 34.11 22.55 21.52
CA ARG A 587 33.19 22.52 22.66
C ARG A 587 33.95 22.49 23.97
N ALA A 588 34.94 21.62 24.12
CA ALA A 588 35.73 21.50 25.32
C ALA A 588 36.50 22.79 25.62
N GLU A 589 37.12 23.43 24.61
CA GLU A 589 37.81 24.71 24.72
C GLU A 589 36.87 25.83 25.19
N LEU A 590 35.69 25.93 24.55
CA LEU A 590 34.69 26.95 24.90
C LEU A 590 34.12 26.76 26.30
N GLU A 591 33.76 25.51 26.67
CA GLU A 591 33.24 25.19 28.00
C GLU A 591 34.26 25.41 29.10
N SER A 592 35.57 25.16 28.82
CA SER A 592 36.63 25.42 29.78
C SER A 592 36.82 26.92 30.01
N ALA A 593 36.90 27.73 28.94
CA ALA A 593 37.03 29.18 29.02
C ALA A 593 35.82 29.84 29.71
N ARG A 594 34.61 29.35 29.38
CA ARG A 594 33.37 29.79 30.01
C ARG A 594 33.36 29.50 31.52
N ARG A 595 33.59 28.25 31.91
CA ARG A 595 33.62 27.85 33.35
C ARG A 595 34.64 28.65 34.12
N GLN A 596 35.83 28.88 33.59
CA GLN A 596 36.85 29.69 34.17
C GLN A 596 36.39 31.14 34.36
N LEU A 597 35.82 31.76 33.33
CA LEU A 597 35.31 33.12 33.38
C LEU A 597 34.16 33.26 34.40
N GLU A 598 33.20 32.35 34.39
CA GLU A 598 32.07 32.34 35.31
C GLU A 598 32.50 32.15 36.79
N SER A 599 33.52 31.32 37.06
CA SER A 599 34.03 31.14 38.40
C SER A 599 34.69 32.43 38.92
N GLU A 600 35.51 33.07 38.09
CA GLU A 600 36.16 34.33 38.45
C GLU A 600 35.16 35.49 38.59
N ILE A 601 34.12 35.55 37.75
CA ILE A 601 33.01 36.51 37.91
C ILE A 601 32.33 36.34 39.28
N ARG A 602 32.03 35.09 39.68
CA ARG A 602 31.38 34.81 40.97
C ARG A 602 32.29 35.19 42.17
N GLU A 603 33.56 34.86 42.09
CA GLU A 603 34.50 35.20 43.12
C GLU A 603 34.75 36.71 43.22
N PHE A 604 34.90 37.39 42.08
CA PHE A 604 35.09 38.82 42.03
C PHE A 604 33.82 39.56 42.51
N ALA A 605 32.63 39.11 42.11
CA ALA A 605 31.38 39.70 42.60
C ALA A 605 31.22 39.61 44.11
N ARG A 606 31.59 38.47 44.73
CA ARG A 606 31.63 38.35 46.22
C ARG A 606 32.61 39.28 46.88
N ARG A 607 33.74 39.60 46.23
CA ARG A 607 34.71 40.54 46.72
C ARG A 607 34.26 42.01 46.63
N VAL A 608 33.46 42.35 45.62
CA VAL A 608 32.98 43.71 45.34
C VAL A 608 31.67 44.03 46.07
N LEU A 609 30.82 43.06 46.28
CA LEU A 609 29.50 43.14 46.95
C LEU A 609 29.51 42.10 48.09
N PRO A 610 30.26 42.40 49.23
CA PRO A 610 30.03 41.60 50.41
C PRO A 610 28.61 41.84 50.92
N ASP A 611 27.91 40.78 51.29
CA ASP A 611 26.54 40.80 51.85
C ASP A 611 26.35 41.80 52.96
#